data_20b5310b6a720d9678a7aa2d276f5a2a
#
_entry.id   20b5310b6a720d9678a7aa2d276f5a2a
#
_cell.length_a   1.000
_cell.length_b   1.000
_cell.length_c   1.000
_cell.angle_alpha   90.00
_cell.angle_beta   90.00
_cell.angle_gamma   90.00
#
_symmetry.space_group_name_H-M   'P 1'
#
loop_
_entity.id
_entity.type
_entity.pdbx_description
1 polymer ?
#
loop_
_entity_poly.entity_id
_entity_poly.type
_entity_poly.pdbx_seq_one_letter_code
_entity_poly.pdbx_strand_id
1 'polypeptide(L)'
;MYKYILSFILYLFIVVFYLFSQYESKLFVYEKNLADSVKRSFRGATNSLQLLNDSYHNQNEATMAYIMKDANDASVDVRDKVRYKLREEFTTLYNDRKLANLSTFHIFDKYGNSLLRFHRLDKYDDPIIDKRKSLQEISHTMRSKHGFEVGLYAVVYRFQYPLFYDGEFVGSYEFGIEFEAIDKEMQKLFGIKNVLFIHKRYIDNLFNNKSIEEEIKLGNQEFYMIKSKMDADVSIGFKKLLSSDNIIKSIPHHKVDFIKFVYKHKDYMAITTPINDINGEHIGFMLTGIEDKISNVILRTFIEELVFASLLGLMIIFVIYKELEYRKYVRNIIDTQHDMLIVTNGEKIKDANQAFLDFFKVKNIKEFLKKNDCVCDHFIKEDGFLQKTMDNLSWIEYVKKYPTYKHIALLKDKYGNNIYLHVKIEGFSKSNDFIIIFSDITDELQKQKELENKAYYDTLTNIYSRDRFDYYLNKKLNQKREFSLIMFDIDHFKYVNDNYGHDIGDNILIELTKLVTEHIREEDIFARWGGEEFMIIVNSDIVNAERFANKLRKIIDEHKFNDVETLTCSFGVVGYRGVDKFSTIIKRVDNMLYSAKNSGRNCVVVVN
;
A
#
# COMPACT_ATOMS: atom_id res chain seq x y z
N MET A 1 12.19 1.08 -7.59
CA MET A 1 11.37 2.27 -7.37
C MET A 1 10.58 2.69 -8.62
N TYR A 2 11.24 2.95 -9.78
CA TYR A 2 10.55 3.41 -11.01
C TYR A 2 9.42 2.48 -11.49
N LYS A 3 9.62 1.16 -11.48
CA LYS A 3 8.58 0.18 -11.86
C LYS A 3 7.34 0.24 -10.96
N TYR A 4 7.51 0.44 -9.66
CA TYR A 4 6.39 0.51 -8.71
C TYR A 4 5.61 1.81 -8.84
N ILE A 5 6.30 2.93 -9.14
CA ILE A 5 5.66 4.22 -9.43
C ILE A 5 4.83 4.10 -10.72
N LEU A 6 5.37 3.50 -11.76
CA LEU A 6 4.67 3.31 -13.04
C LEU A 6 3.43 2.39 -12.86
N SER A 7 3.56 1.30 -12.13
CA SER A 7 2.43 0.41 -11.81
C SER A 7 1.35 1.11 -11.00
N PHE A 8 1.74 1.99 -10.10
CA PHE A 8 0.79 2.78 -9.31
C PHE A 8 0.06 3.82 -10.17
N ILE A 9 0.77 4.53 -11.05
CA ILE A 9 0.15 5.49 -11.98
C ILE A 9 -0.87 4.76 -12.86
N LEU A 10 -0.54 3.58 -13.36
CA LEU A 10 -1.46 2.74 -14.13
C LEU A 10 -2.68 2.31 -13.31
N TYR A 11 -2.46 1.87 -12.08
CA TYR A 11 -3.54 1.53 -11.15
C TYR A 11 -4.47 2.72 -10.89
N LEU A 12 -3.90 3.89 -10.57
CA LEU A 12 -4.68 5.11 -10.34
C LEU A 12 -5.50 5.50 -11.57
N PHE A 13 -4.92 5.41 -12.76
CA PHE A 13 -5.62 5.66 -14.01
C PHE A 13 -6.81 4.72 -14.20
N ILE A 14 -6.64 3.43 -13.95
CA ILE A 14 -7.73 2.43 -14.04
C ILE A 14 -8.84 2.72 -13.05
N VAL A 15 -8.49 3.05 -11.81
CA VAL A 15 -9.47 3.38 -10.74
C VAL A 15 -10.25 4.65 -11.09
N VAL A 16 -9.55 5.71 -11.50
CA VAL A 16 -10.20 6.97 -11.91
C VAL A 16 -11.13 6.75 -13.11
N PHE A 17 -10.70 6.00 -14.10
CA PHE A 17 -11.53 5.68 -15.27
C PHE A 17 -12.76 4.87 -14.87
N TYR A 18 -12.61 3.87 -14.00
CA TYR A 18 -13.72 3.08 -13.50
C TYR A 18 -14.73 3.94 -12.71
N LEU A 19 -14.27 4.75 -11.77
CA LEU A 19 -15.13 5.64 -10.97
C LEU A 19 -15.85 6.67 -11.84
N PHE A 20 -15.15 7.23 -12.84
CA PHE A 20 -15.74 8.14 -13.80
C PHE A 20 -16.83 7.46 -14.63
N SER A 21 -16.59 6.26 -15.12
CA SER A 21 -17.60 5.45 -15.84
C SER A 21 -18.84 5.16 -14.97
N GLN A 22 -18.64 4.87 -13.67
CA GLN A 22 -19.76 4.69 -12.73
C GLN A 22 -20.53 5.99 -12.49
N TYR A 23 -19.84 7.11 -12.37
CA TYR A 23 -20.45 8.43 -12.24
C TYR A 23 -21.33 8.77 -13.46
N GLU A 24 -20.80 8.63 -14.67
CA GLU A 24 -21.53 8.86 -15.92
C GLU A 24 -22.76 7.95 -16.04
N SER A 25 -22.62 6.69 -15.68
CA SER A 25 -23.73 5.73 -15.69
C SER A 25 -24.85 6.10 -14.70
N LYS A 26 -24.49 6.46 -13.46
CA LYS A 26 -25.46 6.91 -12.44
C LYS A 26 -26.18 8.18 -12.88
N LEU A 27 -25.43 9.13 -13.44
CA LEU A 27 -25.99 10.39 -13.95
C LEU A 27 -26.96 10.14 -15.11
N PHE A 28 -26.57 9.32 -16.08
CA PHE A 28 -27.41 8.95 -17.23
C PHE A 28 -28.72 8.28 -16.77
N VAL A 29 -28.65 7.34 -15.82
CA VAL A 29 -29.84 6.67 -15.27
C VAL A 29 -30.75 7.68 -14.56
N TYR A 30 -30.18 8.59 -13.78
CA TYR A 30 -30.94 9.64 -13.12
C TYR A 30 -31.65 10.55 -14.14
N GLU A 31 -30.94 11.07 -15.13
CA GLU A 31 -31.49 11.92 -16.18
C GLU A 31 -32.60 11.22 -16.97
N LYS A 32 -32.39 9.98 -17.37
CA LYS A 32 -33.41 9.17 -18.04
C LYS A 32 -34.67 8.98 -17.17
N ASN A 33 -34.50 8.65 -15.89
CA ASN A 33 -35.63 8.48 -14.98
C ASN A 33 -36.40 9.80 -14.78
N LEU A 34 -35.69 10.93 -14.76
CA LEU A 34 -36.28 12.24 -14.62
C LEU A 34 -37.11 12.61 -15.87
N ALA A 35 -36.56 12.36 -17.09
CA ALA A 35 -37.30 12.55 -18.34
C ALA A 35 -38.56 11.68 -18.41
N ASP A 36 -38.45 10.42 -18.04
CA ASP A 36 -39.59 9.51 -18.01
C ASP A 36 -40.63 9.93 -16.96
N SER A 37 -40.19 10.54 -15.85
CA SER A 37 -41.07 11.11 -14.84
C SER A 37 -41.85 12.30 -15.40
N VAL A 38 -41.19 13.22 -16.12
CA VAL A 38 -41.86 14.36 -16.78
C VAL A 38 -42.91 13.88 -17.78
N LYS A 39 -42.55 12.91 -18.62
CA LYS A 39 -43.49 12.32 -19.59
C LYS A 39 -44.69 11.67 -18.91
N ARG A 40 -44.45 10.92 -17.84
CA ARG A 40 -45.56 10.31 -17.04
C ARG A 40 -46.43 11.41 -16.39
N SER A 41 -45.81 12.47 -15.89
CA SER A 41 -46.54 13.58 -15.29
C SER A 41 -47.44 14.29 -16.28
N PHE A 42 -46.94 14.56 -17.48
CA PHE A 42 -47.72 15.14 -18.56
C PHE A 42 -48.89 14.22 -18.98
N ARG A 43 -48.60 12.94 -19.18
CA ARG A 43 -49.68 11.94 -19.48
C ARG A 43 -50.67 11.84 -18.35
N GLY A 44 -50.22 11.81 -17.10
CA GLY A 44 -51.11 11.77 -15.93
C GLY A 44 -52.06 12.96 -15.88
N ALA A 45 -51.51 14.19 -16.09
CA ALA A 45 -52.33 15.38 -16.11
C ALA A 45 -53.34 15.40 -17.26
N THR A 46 -52.89 15.04 -18.49
CA THR A 46 -53.79 14.98 -19.64
C THR A 46 -54.83 13.86 -19.51
N ASN A 47 -54.49 12.70 -19.01
CA ASN A 47 -55.41 11.61 -18.75
C ASN A 47 -56.43 11.95 -17.68
N SER A 48 -56.03 12.63 -16.60
CA SER A 48 -56.97 13.14 -15.57
C SER A 48 -58.01 14.05 -16.19
N LEU A 49 -57.58 15.00 -17.04
CA LEU A 49 -58.46 15.91 -17.77
C LEU A 49 -59.32 15.14 -18.78
N GLN A 50 -58.79 14.11 -19.45
CA GLN A 50 -59.51 13.28 -20.38
C GLN A 50 -60.66 12.52 -19.69
N LEU A 51 -60.35 11.82 -18.59
CA LEU A 51 -61.36 11.08 -17.82
C LEU A 51 -62.52 12.00 -17.35
N LEU A 52 -62.21 13.22 -16.96
CA LEU A 52 -63.22 14.19 -16.61
C LEU A 52 -64.07 14.58 -17.82
N ASN A 53 -63.46 14.79 -19.00
CA ASN A 53 -64.19 15.11 -20.21
C ASN A 53 -65.01 13.96 -20.77
N ASP A 54 -64.46 12.69 -20.68
CA ASP A 54 -65.17 11.48 -21.07
C ASP A 54 -66.40 11.24 -20.17
N SER A 55 -66.27 11.49 -18.88
CA SER A 55 -67.42 11.44 -17.99
C SER A 55 -68.56 12.41 -18.37
N TYR A 56 -68.20 13.64 -18.76
CA TYR A 56 -69.18 14.60 -19.24
C TYR A 56 -69.75 14.22 -20.62
N HIS A 57 -68.94 13.66 -21.52
CA HIS A 57 -69.40 13.13 -22.77
C HIS A 57 -70.49 12.06 -22.52
N ASN A 58 -70.15 11.03 -21.75
CA ASN A 58 -71.06 9.93 -21.45
C ASN A 58 -72.40 10.36 -20.82
N GLN A 59 -72.39 11.43 -20.01
CA GLN A 59 -73.59 11.96 -19.38
C GLN A 59 -74.48 12.78 -20.33
N ASN A 60 -73.90 13.44 -21.34
CA ASN A 60 -74.57 14.44 -22.15
C ASN A 60 -74.73 14.08 -23.61
N GLU A 61 -74.06 13.02 -24.09
CA GLU A 61 -74.02 12.61 -25.51
C GLU A 61 -75.43 12.43 -26.08
N ALA A 62 -76.27 11.62 -25.41
CA ALA A 62 -77.61 11.30 -25.87
C ALA A 62 -78.49 12.58 -25.98
N THR A 63 -78.44 13.45 -24.98
CA THR A 63 -79.20 14.72 -24.99
C THR A 63 -78.73 15.63 -26.12
N MET A 64 -77.42 15.77 -26.26
CA MET A 64 -76.81 16.65 -27.30
C MET A 64 -77.12 16.13 -28.69
N ALA A 65 -76.96 14.83 -28.92
CA ALA A 65 -77.26 14.17 -30.19
C ALA A 65 -78.73 14.30 -30.57
N TYR A 66 -79.62 14.11 -29.59
CA TYR A 66 -81.06 14.25 -29.79
C TYR A 66 -81.43 15.72 -30.21
N ILE A 67 -80.85 16.73 -29.60
CA ILE A 67 -81.09 18.13 -29.97
C ILE A 67 -80.52 18.40 -31.36
N MET A 68 -79.39 17.80 -31.74
CA MET A 68 -78.68 18.05 -33.00
C MET A 68 -79.24 17.27 -34.19
N LYS A 69 -80.10 16.27 -33.99
CA LYS A 69 -80.64 15.45 -35.09
C LYS A 69 -81.29 16.30 -36.20
N ASP A 70 -81.92 17.41 -35.81
CA ASP A 70 -82.61 18.29 -36.77
C ASP A 70 -81.71 19.44 -37.33
N ALA A 71 -80.48 19.53 -36.92
CA ALA A 71 -79.58 20.65 -37.28
C ALA A 71 -79.03 20.60 -38.69
N ASN A 72 -79.00 19.41 -39.30
CA ASN A 72 -78.19 19.14 -40.51
C ASN A 72 -78.89 19.45 -41.84
N ASP A 73 -80.24 19.35 -41.85
CA ASP A 73 -81.02 19.51 -43.10
C ASP A 73 -82.02 20.66 -43.00
N ALA A 74 -81.76 21.62 -42.15
CA ALA A 74 -82.75 22.55 -41.73
C ALA A 74 -82.60 23.95 -42.33
N SER A 75 -83.76 24.61 -42.43
CA SER A 75 -83.82 26.06 -42.63
C SER A 75 -83.16 26.81 -41.48
N VAL A 76 -82.76 28.06 -41.71
CA VAL A 76 -82.13 28.92 -40.71
C VAL A 76 -82.94 28.92 -39.41
N ASP A 77 -84.28 28.99 -39.49
CA ASP A 77 -85.17 28.99 -38.30
C ASP A 77 -85.08 27.72 -37.46
N VAL A 78 -84.87 26.54 -38.09
CA VAL A 78 -84.72 25.30 -37.32
C VAL A 78 -83.32 25.21 -36.68
N ARG A 79 -82.30 25.63 -37.41
CA ARG A 79 -80.93 25.70 -36.84
C ARG A 79 -80.88 26.69 -35.66
N ASP A 80 -81.60 27.80 -35.73
CA ASP A 80 -81.71 28.75 -34.60
C ASP A 80 -82.41 28.15 -33.41
N LYS A 81 -83.47 27.38 -33.59
CA LYS A 81 -84.12 26.66 -32.49
C LYS A 81 -83.24 25.59 -31.89
N VAL A 82 -82.44 24.90 -32.71
CA VAL A 82 -81.43 23.93 -32.20
C VAL A 82 -80.37 24.65 -31.39
N ARG A 83 -79.82 25.79 -31.87
CA ARG A 83 -78.87 26.60 -31.13
C ARG A 83 -79.42 27.07 -29.77
N TYR A 84 -80.66 27.54 -29.80
CA TYR A 84 -81.34 27.98 -28.57
C TYR A 84 -81.45 26.85 -27.54
N LYS A 85 -81.90 25.67 -27.94
CA LYS A 85 -82.02 24.49 -27.05
C LYS A 85 -80.65 24.05 -26.50
N LEU A 86 -79.62 23.94 -27.35
CA LEU A 86 -78.27 23.61 -26.93
C LEU A 86 -77.72 24.64 -25.92
N ARG A 87 -78.01 25.93 -26.16
CA ARG A 87 -77.61 26.99 -25.24
C ARG A 87 -78.33 26.91 -23.92
N GLU A 88 -79.61 26.68 -23.91
CA GLU A 88 -80.43 26.54 -22.69
C GLU A 88 -79.90 25.36 -21.85
N GLU A 89 -79.71 24.22 -22.46
CA GLU A 89 -79.32 22.97 -21.78
C GLU A 89 -77.86 23.02 -21.27
N PHE A 90 -76.92 23.54 -22.08
CA PHE A 90 -75.48 23.39 -21.78
C PHE A 90 -74.80 24.68 -21.28
N THR A 91 -75.49 25.80 -21.09
CA THR A 91 -74.88 27.01 -20.53
C THR A 91 -74.39 26.84 -19.11
N THR A 92 -75.17 26.15 -18.26
CA THR A 92 -74.74 25.85 -16.87
C THR A 92 -73.49 24.97 -16.86
N LEU A 93 -73.52 23.91 -17.67
CA LEU A 93 -72.34 23.03 -17.84
C LEU A 93 -71.08 23.83 -18.28
N TYR A 94 -71.21 24.70 -19.26
CA TYR A 94 -70.11 25.51 -19.74
C TYR A 94 -69.61 26.48 -18.65
N ASN A 95 -70.48 27.11 -17.91
CA ASN A 95 -70.12 28.07 -16.85
C ASN A 95 -69.38 27.37 -15.71
N ASP A 96 -69.89 26.25 -15.25
CA ASP A 96 -69.26 25.44 -14.21
C ASP A 96 -67.86 24.95 -14.63
N ARG A 97 -67.76 24.50 -15.88
CA ARG A 97 -66.51 24.02 -16.44
C ARG A 97 -65.53 25.12 -16.76
N LYS A 98 -66.00 26.35 -17.05
CA LYS A 98 -65.16 27.53 -17.21
C LYS A 98 -64.42 27.87 -15.92
N LEU A 99 -65.10 27.69 -14.77
CA LEU A 99 -64.48 27.82 -13.47
C LEU A 99 -63.40 26.73 -13.26
N ALA A 100 -63.54 25.59 -13.90
CA ALA A 100 -62.58 24.49 -13.92
C ALA A 100 -61.57 24.53 -15.08
N ASN A 101 -61.30 25.73 -15.62
CA ASN A 101 -60.33 26.01 -16.71
C ASN A 101 -60.71 25.53 -18.10
N LEU A 102 -61.98 25.27 -18.43
CA LEU A 102 -62.44 25.10 -19.78
C LEU A 102 -62.38 26.42 -20.54
N SER A 103 -61.59 26.55 -21.61
CA SER A 103 -61.48 27.77 -22.42
C SER A 103 -62.44 27.82 -23.58
N THR A 104 -62.71 26.66 -24.19
CA THR A 104 -63.59 26.57 -25.35
C THR A 104 -64.54 25.38 -25.20
N PHE A 105 -65.84 25.66 -25.56
CA PHE A 105 -66.80 24.63 -25.79
C PHE A 105 -67.47 24.98 -27.12
N HIS A 106 -67.35 24.06 -28.13
CA HIS A 106 -67.77 24.30 -29.48
C HIS A 106 -68.46 23.08 -30.05
N ILE A 107 -69.59 23.29 -30.70
CA ILE A 107 -70.42 22.23 -31.29
C ILE A 107 -70.46 22.46 -32.80
N PHE A 108 -70.33 21.39 -33.57
CA PHE A 108 -70.23 21.36 -35.03
C PHE A 108 -71.32 20.47 -35.59
N ASP A 109 -71.93 20.89 -36.73
CA ASP A 109 -72.82 20.04 -37.50
C ASP A 109 -72.03 18.89 -38.20
N LYS A 110 -72.79 17.98 -38.89
CA LYS A 110 -72.15 16.81 -39.56
C LYS A 110 -71.20 17.20 -40.72
N TYR A 111 -71.34 18.41 -41.23
CA TYR A 111 -70.49 18.96 -42.28
C TYR A 111 -69.29 19.72 -41.72
N GLY A 112 -69.14 19.85 -40.41
CA GLY A 112 -68.06 20.54 -39.75
C GLY A 112 -68.17 22.06 -39.74
N ASN A 113 -69.40 22.56 -39.98
CA ASN A 113 -69.68 24.00 -39.76
C ASN A 113 -69.88 24.27 -38.25
N SER A 114 -69.50 25.46 -37.83
CA SER A 114 -69.70 25.89 -36.46
C SER A 114 -71.19 26.06 -36.14
N LEU A 115 -71.78 25.18 -35.37
CA LEU A 115 -73.17 25.33 -34.97
C LEU A 115 -73.33 26.28 -33.76
N LEU A 116 -72.50 26.10 -32.72
CA LEU A 116 -72.56 26.93 -31.48
C LEU A 116 -71.19 26.98 -30.81
N ARG A 117 -70.76 28.21 -30.48
CA ARG A 117 -69.59 28.46 -29.64
C ARG A 117 -70.04 29.07 -28.32
N PHE A 118 -69.89 28.36 -27.22
CA PHE A 118 -70.22 28.92 -25.88
C PHE A 118 -69.27 30.02 -25.44
N HIS A 119 -68.06 30.00 -25.93
CA HIS A 119 -67.05 31.03 -25.66
C HIS A 119 -67.22 32.25 -26.58
N ARG A 120 -68.07 32.17 -27.64
CA ARG A 120 -68.23 33.19 -28.62
C ARG A 120 -69.60 33.07 -29.31
N LEU A 121 -70.63 33.46 -28.60
CA LEU A 121 -72.04 33.23 -29.01
C LEU A 121 -72.48 34.05 -30.24
N ASP A 122 -71.71 35.05 -30.59
CA ASP A 122 -71.93 35.94 -31.74
C ASP A 122 -71.46 35.36 -33.08
N LYS A 123 -70.76 34.23 -33.08
CA LYS A 123 -70.14 33.64 -34.26
C LYS A 123 -70.51 32.17 -34.48
N TYR A 124 -71.26 31.89 -35.54
CA TYR A 124 -71.78 30.58 -35.91
C TYR A 124 -71.93 30.46 -37.43
N ASP A 125 -72.21 29.26 -37.91
CA ASP A 125 -72.42 28.88 -39.33
C ASP A 125 -71.24 29.10 -40.27
N ASP A 126 -70.06 29.40 -39.74
CA ASP A 126 -68.83 29.49 -40.53
C ASP A 126 -68.24 28.10 -40.77
N PRO A 127 -67.79 27.79 -42.02
CA PRO A 127 -67.13 26.53 -42.33
C PRO A 127 -65.73 26.50 -41.69
N ILE A 128 -65.52 25.53 -40.81
CA ILE A 128 -64.25 25.39 -40.09
C ILE A 128 -63.50 24.16 -40.55
N ILE A 129 -64.20 23.17 -41.07
CA ILE A 129 -63.65 21.83 -41.42
C ILE A 129 -62.42 21.97 -42.32
N ASP A 130 -62.43 22.85 -43.32
CA ASP A 130 -61.30 23.02 -44.23
C ASP A 130 -60.06 23.62 -43.56
N LYS A 131 -60.19 24.28 -42.44
CA LYS A 131 -59.14 24.90 -41.66
C LYS A 131 -58.60 24.05 -40.53
N ARG A 132 -59.29 22.93 -40.24
CA ARG A 132 -59.02 22.11 -39.09
C ARG A 132 -58.98 20.63 -39.40
N LYS A 133 -57.76 20.10 -39.60
CA LYS A 133 -57.50 18.70 -39.91
C LYS A 133 -58.09 17.73 -38.84
N SER A 134 -58.11 18.14 -37.59
CA SER A 134 -58.71 17.34 -36.50
C SER A 134 -60.19 17.09 -36.66
N LEU A 135 -60.96 18.11 -37.17
CA LEU A 135 -62.39 17.95 -37.48
C LEU A 135 -62.63 17.10 -38.71
N GLN A 136 -61.82 17.23 -39.76
CA GLN A 136 -61.86 16.34 -40.93
C GLN A 136 -61.65 14.89 -40.49
N GLU A 137 -60.67 14.62 -39.66
CA GLU A 137 -60.35 13.28 -39.21
C GLU A 137 -61.47 12.67 -38.36
N ILE A 138 -62.09 13.43 -37.47
CA ILE A 138 -63.22 12.94 -36.64
C ILE A 138 -64.44 12.59 -37.48
N SER A 139 -64.76 13.41 -38.51
CA SER A 139 -65.87 13.14 -39.42
C SER A 139 -65.64 11.90 -40.31
N HIS A 140 -64.39 11.50 -40.53
CA HIS A 140 -64.03 10.30 -41.27
C HIS A 140 -63.86 9.07 -40.40
N THR A 141 -63.21 9.21 -39.23
CA THR A 141 -62.87 8.07 -38.36
C THR A 141 -63.96 7.73 -37.40
N MET A 142 -64.86 8.66 -37.12
CA MET A 142 -65.98 8.51 -36.14
C MET A 142 -65.46 8.14 -34.73
N ARG A 143 -64.26 8.59 -34.35
CA ARG A 143 -63.63 8.28 -33.07
C ARG A 143 -63.27 9.57 -32.33
N SER A 144 -63.41 9.55 -31.02
CA SER A 144 -62.89 10.63 -30.15
C SER A 144 -61.40 10.79 -30.29
N LYS A 145 -60.92 12.01 -30.21
CA LYS A 145 -59.51 12.39 -30.36
C LYS A 145 -59.14 13.49 -29.39
N HIS A 146 -57.91 13.49 -28.91
CA HIS A 146 -57.42 14.54 -28.05
C HIS A 146 -55.95 14.89 -28.32
N GLY A 147 -55.55 16.12 -28.09
CA GLY A 147 -54.19 16.61 -28.31
C GLY A 147 -54.14 18.12 -28.40
N PHE A 148 -52.91 18.62 -28.53
CA PHE A 148 -52.72 20.05 -28.79
C PHE A 148 -53.19 20.42 -30.22
N GLU A 149 -53.79 21.57 -30.34
CA GLU A 149 -54.08 22.17 -31.62
C GLU A 149 -53.82 23.68 -31.55
N VAL A 150 -53.11 24.22 -32.54
CA VAL A 150 -52.90 25.63 -32.70
C VAL A 150 -54.13 26.21 -33.38
N GLY A 151 -54.98 26.86 -32.63
CA GLY A 151 -56.21 27.47 -33.12
C GLY A 151 -56.02 28.94 -33.49
N LEU A 152 -57.07 29.56 -34.12
CA LEU A 152 -57.04 30.95 -34.57
C LEU A 152 -56.82 31.97 -33.45
N TYR A 153 -57.00 31.60 -32.18
CA TYR A 153 -56.97 32.52 -31.03
C TYR A 153 -56.10 32.03 -29.87
N ALA A 154 -55.82 30.77 -29.83
CA ALA A 154 -55.04 30.18 -28.76
C ALA A 154 -54.47 28.80 -29.13
N VAL A 155 -53.40 28.41 -28.46
CA VAL A 155 -52.92 27.04 -28.43
C VAL A 155 -53.67 26.31 -27.30
N VAL A 156 -54.48 25.33 -27.69
CA VAL A 156 -55.33 24.62 -26.74
C VAL A 156 -55.13 23.11 -26.87
N TYR A 157 -55.29 22.42 -25.76
CA TYR A 157 -55.41 20.97 -25.73
C TYR A 157 -56.90 20.62 -25.87
N ARG A 158 -57.25 19.91 -26.97
CA ARG A 158 -58.64 19.66 -27.30
C ARG A 158 -58.99 18.22 -27.00
N PHE A 159 -60.25 18.06 -26.62
CA PHE A 159 -60.96 16.79 -26.48
C PHE A 159 -62.13 16.87 -27.42
N GLN A 160 -62.13 16.06 -28.47
CA GLN A 160 -63.14 16.07 -29.53
C GLN A 160 -63.95 14.79 -29.52
N TYR A 161 -65.24 14.92 -29.63
CA TYR A 161 -66.18 13.81 -29.51
C TYR A 161 -67.17 13.81 -30.70
N PRO A 162 -67.33 12.66 -31.43
CA PRO A 162 -68.42 12.52 -32.39
C PRO A 162 -69.74 12.31 -31.69
N LEU A 163 -70.85 12.73 -32.31
CA LEU A 163 -72.20 12.56 -31.80
C LEU A 163 -73.02 11.71 -32.75
N PHE A 164 -73.77 10.73 -32.19
CA PHE A 164 -74.58 9.78 -32.94
C PHE A 164 -76.02 9.77 -32.39
N TYR A 165 -76.99 9.88 -33.33
CA TYR A 165 -78.38 9.69 -33.01
C TYR A 165 -78.92 8.54 -33.90
N ASP A 166 -79.51 7.52 -33.25
CA ASP A 166 -80.00 6.28 -33.92
C ASP A 166 -78.95 5.63 -34.84
N GLY A 167 -77.68 5.73 -34.47
CA GLY A 167 -76.55 5.16 -35.22
C GLY A 167 -76.00 6.04 -36.34
N GLU A 168 -76.64 7.16 -36.63
CA GLU A 168 -76.16 8.10 -37.65
C GLU A 168 -75.34 9.20 -37.01
N PHE A 169 -74.24 9.63 -37.71
CA PHE A 169 -73.44 10.75 -37.28
C PHE A 169 -74.18 12.07 -37.50
N VAL A 170 -74.46 12.78 -36.42
CA VAL A 170 -75.21 14.05 -36.44
C VAL A 170 -74.34 15.27 -36.24
N GLY A 171 -73.06 15.10 -35.91
CA GLY A 171 -72.08 16.19 -35.72
C GLY A 171 -71.03 15.80 -34.71
N SER A 172 -70.31 16.79 -34.23
CA SER A 172 -69.28 16.64 -33.18
C SER A 172 -69.26 17.84 -32.26
N TYR A 173 -68.57 17.68 -31.16
CA TYR A 173 -68.25 18.81 -30.30
C TYR A 173 -66.85 18.66 -29.71
N GLU A 174 -66.37 19.76 -29.13
CA GLU A 174 -65.06 19.79 -28.50
C GLU A 174 -65.04 20.61 -27.20
N PHE A 175 -64.19 20.14 -26.32
CA PHE A 175 -63.73 20.91 -25.17
C PHE A 175 -62.25 21.30 -25.43
N GLY A 176 -61.93 22.57 -25.26
CA GLY A 176 -60.55 23.09 -25.32
C GLY A 176 -60.08 23.62 -23.99
N ILE A 177 -58.91 23.23 -23.63
CA ILE A 177 -58.25 23.56 -22.35
C ILE A 177 -56.92 24.27 -22.70
N GLU A 178 -56.66 25.41 -22.12
CA GLU A 178 -55.37 26.11 -22.29
C GLU A 178 -54.26 25.37 -21.55
N PHE A 179 -53.02 25.53 -22.05
CA PHE A 179 -51.83 24.90 -21.42
C PHE A 179 -51.71 25.22 -19.94
N GLU A 180 -52.14 26.41 -19.49
CA GLU A 180 -52.16 26.80 -18.09
C GLU A 180 -52.91 25.81 -17.20
N ALA A 181 -53.98 25.22 -17.65
CA ALA A 181 -54.74 24.22 -16.90
C ALA A 181 -53.98 22.88 -16.76
N ILE A 182 -53.30 22.48 -17.84
CA ILE A 182 -52.43 21.28 -17.80
C ILE A 182 -51.23 21.54 -16.88
N ASP A 183 -50.59 22.69 -16.95
CA ASP A 183 -49.50 23.07 -16.09
C ASP A 183 -49.91 23.10 -14.59
N LYS A 184 -51.07 23.65 -14.27
CA LYS A 184 -51.62 23.60 -12.90
C LYS A 184 -51.84 22.17 -12.42
N GLU A 185 -52.36 21.31 -13.25
CA GLU A 185 -52.58 19.90 -12.88
C GLU A 185 -51.23 19.17 -12.70
N MET A 186 -50.23 19.43 -13.56
CA MET A 186 -48.88 18.92 -13.38
C MET A 186 -48.22 19.46 -12.09
N GLN A 187 -48.40 20.75 -11.78
CA GLN A 187 -47.91 21.34 -10.52
C GLN A 187 -48.58 20.72 -9.30
N LYS A 188 -49.90 20.53 -9.35
CA LYS A 188 -50.68 19.95 -8.24
C LYS A 188 -50.31 18.51 -7.97
N LEU A 189 -50.16 17.69 -9.03
CA LEU A 189 -49.90 16.24 -8.93
C LEU A 189 -48.43 15.92 -8.69
N PHE A 190 -47.51 16.72 -9.24
CA PHE A 190 -46.09 16.37 -9.33
C PHE A 190 -45.13 17.48 -8.86
N GLY A 191 -45.63 18.67 -8.53
CA GLY A 191 -44.80 19.77 -8.02
C GLY A 191 -43.86 20.38 -9.06
N ILE A 192 -44.07 20.15 -10.34
CA ILE A 192 -43.20 20.57 -11.45
C ILE A 192 -43.79 21.82 -12.13
N LYS A 193 -42.89 22.68 -12.64
CA LYS A 193 -43.27 23.89 -13.35
C LYS A 193 -42.86 23.81 -14.82
N ASN A 194 -43.76 24.20 -15.72
CA ASN A 194 -43.59 23.99 -17.14
C ASN A 194 -43.82 25.28 -17.94
N VAL A 195 -43.16 25.42 -19.06
CA VAL A 195 -43.39 26.45 -20.09
C VAL A 195 -43.50 25.77 -21.44
N LEU A 196 -44.51 26.18 -22.22
CA LEU A 196 -44.74 25.66 -23.56
C LEU A 196 -44.20 26.64 -24.58
N PHE A 197 -43.41 26.13 -25.52
CA PHE A 197 -42.85 26.85 -26.67
C PHE A 197 -43.41 26.25 -27.93
N ILE A 198 -44.00 27.09 -28.82
CA ILE A 198 -44.54 26.68 -30.10
C ILE A 198 -43.76 27.39 -31.21
N HIS A 199 -43.38 26.67 -32.24
CA HIS A 199 -42.71 27.25 -33.41
C HIS A 199 -43.53 28.38 -34.03
N LYS A 200 -42.91 29.52 -34.29
CA LYS A 200 -43.54 30.69 -34.87
C LYS A 200 -44.30 30.40 -36.13
N ARG A 201 -43.79 29.52 -37.02
CA ARG A 201 -44.40 29.11 -38.31
C ARG A 201 -45.84 28.57 -38.14
N TYR A 202 -46.20 28.04 -37.00
CA TYR A 202 -47.56 27.57 -36.73
C TYR A 202 -48.51 28.66 -36.22
N ILE A 203 -47.97 29.75 -35.69
CA ILE A 203 -48.73 30.83 -35.05
C ILE A 203 -48.84 32.08 -35.91
N ASP A 204 -47.89 32.39 -36.76
CA ASP A 204 -47.85 33.61 -37.59
C ASP A 204 -49.06 33.84 -38.48
N ASN A 205 -49.81 32.79 -38.81
CA ASN A 205 -51.07 32.90 -39.55
C ASN A 205 -52.31 33.17 -38.65
N LEU A 206 -52.09 33.35 -37.34
CA LEU A 206 -53.13 33.50 -36.34
C LEU A 206 -53.17 34.95 -35.86
N PHE A 207 -54.17 35.68 -36.28
CA PHE A 207 -54.35 37.07 -35.86
C PHE A 207 -54.89 37.15 -34.41
N ASN A 208 -54.28 37.98 -33.55
CA ASN A 208 -54.69 38.29 -32.18
C ASN A 208 -54.63 37.15 -31.16
N ASN A 209 -53.51 36.46 -31.09
CA ASN A 209 -53.34 35.42 -30.08
C ASN A 209 -53.00 36.02 -28.68
N LYS A 210 -53.98 36.10 -27.77
CA LYS A 210 -53.81 36.60 -26.40
C LYS A 210 -53.04 35.63 -25.51
N SER A 211 -52.76 34.43 -25.98
CA SER A 211 -52.03 33.37 -25.25
C SER A 211 -50.51 33.51 -25.37
N ILE A 212 -50.02 34.41 -26.23
CA ILE A 212 -48.60 34.62 -26.41
C ILE A 212 -48.11 35.59 -25.34
N GLU A 213 -47.03 35.18 -24.64
CA GLU A 213 -46.35 36.05 -23.68
C GLU A 213 -45.18 36.80 -24.32
N GLU A 214 -44.35 36.09 -25.07
CA GLU A 214 -43.14 36.65 -25.64
C GLU A 214 -42.67 35.84 -26.87
N GLU A 215 -42.06 36.54 -27.84
CA GLU A 215 -41.33 35.90 -28.96
C GLU A 215 -39.88 35.64 -28.53
N ILE A 216 -39.42 34.44 -28.75
CA ILE A 216 -38.06 33.99 -28.36
C ILE A 216 -37.36 33.36 -29.53
N LYS A 217 -36.13 33.81 -29.79
CA LYS A 217 -35.26 33.24 -30.81
C LYS A 217 -34.23 32.31 -30.19
N LEU A 218 -34.24 31.06 -30.62
CA LEU A 218 -33.32 30.03 -30.16
C LEU A 218 -32.54 29.49 -31.39
N GLY A 219 -31.29 29.94 -31.53
CA GLY A 219 -30.50 29.68 -32.72
C GLY A 219 -31.14 30.26 -34.00
N ASN A 220 -31.40 29.41 -34.98
CA ASN A 220 -32.06 29.79 -36.26
C ASN A 220 -33.59 29.58 -36.23
N GLN A 221 -34.15 29.18 -35.09
CA GLN A 221 -35.58 28.92 -34.94
C GLN A 221 -36.24 29.96 -34.05
N GLU A 222 -37.44 30.34 -34.43
CA GLU A 222 -38.25 31.32 -33.72
C GLU A 222 -39.45 30.61 -33.09
N PHE A 223 -39.67 30.91 -31.80
CA PHE A 223 -40.74 30.32 -31.00
C PHE A 223 -41.56 31.42 -30.31
N TYR A 224 -42.77 31.10 -30.05
CA TYR A 224 -43.59 31.86 -29.11
C TYR A 224 -43.70 31.13 -27.78
N MET A 225 -43.44 31.82 -26.70
CA MET A 225 -43.69 31.33 -25.32
C MET A 225 -45.20 31.51 -25.02
N ILE A 226 -45.84 30.41 -24.71
CA ILE A 226 -47.26 30.41 -24.39
C ILE A 226 -47.43 30.78 -22.92
N LYS A 227 -48.28 31.75 -22.70
CA LYS A 227 -48.55 32.32 -21.37
C LYS A 227 -49.00 31.25 -20.37
N SER A 228 -48.29 31.14 -19.29
CA SER A 228 -48.73 30.43 -18.09
C SER A 228 -48.67 31.39 -16.93
N LYS A 229 -49.55 31.24 -15.93
CA LYS A 229 -49.49 32.03 -14.69
C LYS A 229 -48.36 31.58 -13.82
N MET A 230 -47.12 31.62 -14.35
CA MET A 230 -45.94 31.34 -13.57
C MET A 230 -45.67 32.45 -12.54
N ASP A 231 -45.14 32.07 -11.38
CA ASP A 231 -44.45 33.03 -10.52
C ASP A 231 -43.43 33.80 -11.33
N ALA A 232 -43.45 35.13 -11.26
CA ALA A 232 -42.52 36.00 -11.99
C ALA A 232 -41.05 35.55 -11.83
N ASP A 233 -40.72 34.98 -10.73
CA ASP A 233 -39.42 34.48 -10.38
C ASP A 233 -38.97 33.28 -11.25
N VAL A 234 -39.86 32.35 -11.56
CA VAL A 234 -39.56 31.18 -12.37
C VAL A 234 -39.43 31.57 -13.84
N SER A 235 -40.30 32.53 -14.30
CA SER A 235 -40.20 33.12 -15.63
C SER A 235 -38.81 33.75 -15.85
N ILE A 236 -38.31 34.53 -14.88
CA ILE A 236 -36.97 35.14 -14.96
C ILE A 236 -35.85 34.07 -15.03
N GLY A 237 -35.96 32.98 -14.23
CA GLY A 237 -35.01 31.88 -14.26
C GLY A 237 -34.95 31.21 -15.61
N PHE A 238 -36.11 30.92 -16.21
CA PHE A 238 -36.19 30.36 -17.56
C PHE A 238 -35.70 31.34 -18.66
N LYS A 239 -36.00 32.65 -18.56
CA LYS A 239 -35.48 33.65 -19.49
C LYS A 239 -33.97 33.74 -19.46
N LYS A 240 -33.35 33.70 -18.28
CA LYS A 240 -31.89 33.67 -18.11
C LYS A 240 -31.29 32.38 -18.69
N LEU A 241 -31.97 31.27 -18.52
CA LEU A 241 -31.58 29.99 -19.08
C LEU A 241 -31.62 30.04 -20.61
N LEU A 242 -32.71 30.57 -21.19
CA LEU A 242 -32.90 30.66 -22.66
C LEU A 242 -31.92 31.61 -23.34
N SER A 243 -31.30 32.52 -22.60
CA SER A 243 -30.26 33.42 -23.11
C SER A 243 -28.86 32.74 -23.13
N SER A 244 -28.71 31.51 -22.66
CA SER A 244 -27.43 30.80 -22.64
C SER A 244 -27.18 30.03 -23.94
N ASP A 245 -25.93 30.08 -24.47
CA ASP A 245 -25.53 29.40 -25.70
C ASP A 245 -25.74 27.88 -25.68
N ASN A 246 -25.81 27.28 -24.49
CA ASN A 246 -25.97 25.83 -24.35
C ASN A 246 -27.37 25.34 -24.72
N ILE A 247 -28.42 26.14 -24.50
CA ILE A 247 -29.79 25.81 -24.89
C ILE A 247 -29.95 25.93 -26.42
N ILE A 248 -29.33 26.92 -27.00
CA ILE A 248 -29.42 27.18 -28.45
C ILE A 248 -28.95 25.97 -29.28
N LYS A 249 -28.04 25.15 -28.74
CA LYS A 249 -27.51 23.96 -29.43
C LYS A 249 -28.33 22.69 -29.21
N SER A 250 -29.10 22.59 -28.12
CA SER A 250 -29.77 21.35 -27.72
C SER A 250 -31.21 21.21 -28.23
N ILE A 251 -31.91 22.31 -28.44
CA ILE A 251 -33.34 22.33 -28.82
C ILE A 251 -33.68 21.84 -30.23
N PRO A 252 -32.82 21.91 -31.28
CA PRO A 252 -33.21 21.56 -32.65
C PRO A 252 -33.46 20.06 -32.92
N HIS A 253 -33.20 19.16 -32.02
CA HIS A 253 -33.01 17.74 -32.39
C HIS A 253 -34.15 16.77 -32.04
N HIS A 254 -35.36 17.21 -31.75
CA HIS A 254 -36.52 16.35 -31.43
C HIS A 254 -36.27 15.35 -30.30
N LYS A 255 -35.22 15.60 -29.48
CA LYS A 255 -34.80 14.72 -28.38
C LYS A 255 -35.05 15.42 -27.03
N VAL A 256 -35.11 14.61 -25.99
CA VAL A 256 -35.11 15.10 -24.61
C VAL A 256 -33.69 15.49 -24.28
N ASP A 257 -33.48 16.76 -23.92
CA ASP A 257 -32.21 17.28 -23.47
C ASP A 257 -32.28 17.78 -22.03
N PHE A 258 -31.14 17.73 -21.36
CA PHE A 258 -31.02 18.11 -19.95
C PHE A 258 -30.08 19.30 -19.80
N ILE A 259 -30.54 20.34 -19.13
CA ILE A 259 -29.76 21.56 -18.97
C ILE A 259 -29.75 21.93 -17.48
N LYS A 260 -28.54 21.92 -16.89
CA LYS A 260 -28.36 22.33 -15.50
C LYS A 260 -28.22 23.83 -15.39
N PHE A 261 -28.90 24.43 -14.43
CA PHE A 261 -28.78 25.85 -14.13
C PHE A 261 -29.00 26.14 -12.64
N VAL A 262 -28.41 27.25 -12.17
CA VAL A 262 -28.57 27.72 -10.79
C VAL A 262 -29.49 28.91 -10.75
N TYR A 263 -30.50 28.83 -9.91
CA TYR A 263 -31.41 29.92 -9.67
C TYR A 263 -31.69 30.10 -8.16
N LYS A 264 -31.55 31.34 -7.63
CA LYS A 264 -31.70 31.64 -6.20
C LYS A 264 -30.93 30.66 -5.27
N HIS A 265 -29.67 30.40 -5.61
CA HIS A 265 -28.79 29.47 -4.86
C HIS A 265 -29.26 28.00 -4.81
N LYS A 266 -30.18 27.62 -5.68
CA LYS A 266 -30.62 26.25 -5.85
C LYS A 266 -30.28 25.76 -7.23
N ASP A 267 -29.92 24.48 -7.31
CA ASP A 267 -29.68 23.82 -8.57
C ASP A 267 -30.97 23.31 -9.18
N TYR A 268 -31.15 23.55 -10.44
CA TYR A 268 -32.29 23.09 -11.23
C TYR A 268 -31.80 22.32 -12.47
N MET A 269 -32.61 21.36 -12.86
CA MET A 269 -32.51 20.71 -14.15
C MET A 269 -33.69 21.09 -15.02
N ALA A 270 -33.43 21.68 -16.17
CA ALA A 270 -34.43 21.93 -17.20
C ALA A 270 -34.44 20.76 -18.18
N ILE A 271 -35.63 20.28 -18.48
CA ILE A 271 -35.85 19.13 -19.36
C ILE A 271 -36.72 19.62 -20.52
N THR A 272 -36.27 19.41 -21.76
CA THR A 272 -37.04 19.67 -22.95
C THR A 272 -37.84 18.42 -23.35
N THR A 273 -39.14 18.58 -23.54
CA THR A 273 -40.01 17.50 -23.99
C THR A 273 -40.67 17.93 -25.31
N PRO A 274 -40.48 17.19 -26.41
CA PRO A 274 -41.12 17.55 -27.70
C PRO A 274 -42.66 17.46 -27.56
N ILE A 275 -43.35 18.42 -28.14
CA ILE A 275 -44.80 18.48 -28.19
C ILE A 275 -45.27 18.33 -29.65
N ASN A 276 -46.14 17.38 -29.84
CA ASN A 276 -46.83 17.15 -31.10
C ASN A 276 -48.26 17.65 -30.99
N ASP A 277 -48.80 18.05 -32.16
CA ASP A 277 -50.21 18.37 -32.27
C ASP A 277 -51.09 17.11 -32.23
N ILE A 278 -52.39 17.32 -32.27
CA ILE A 278 -53.43 16.26 -32.26
C ILE A 278 -53.30 15.29 -33.47
N ASN A 279 -52.60 15.69 -34.53
CA ASN A 279 -52.35 14.88 -35.74
C ASN A 279 -50.94 14.24 -35.75
N GLY A 280 -50.16 14.44 -34.70
CA GLY A 280 -48.82 13.88 -34.56
C GLY A 280 -47.70 14.75 -35.14
N GLU A 281 -48.01 15.95 -35.68
CA GLU A 281 -47.01 16.88 -36.20
C GLU A 281 -46.29 17.59 -35.04
N HIS A 282 -44.95 17.68 -35.14
CA HIS A 282 -44.14 18.36 -34.11
C HIS A 282 -44.36 19.89 -34.21
N ILE A 283 -44.93 20.46 -33.18
CA ILE A 283 -45.29 21.88 -33.12
C ILE A 283 -44.42 22.72 -32.18
N GLY A 284 -43.67 22.09 -31.30
CA GLY A 284 -42.84 22.80 -30.33
C GLY A 284 -42.32 21.89 -29.22
N PHE A 285 -41.98 22.47 -28.09
CA PHE A 285 -41.50 21.74 -26.94
C PHE A 285 -42.02 22.33 -25.62
N MET A 286 -42.10 21.48 -24.62
CA MET A 286 -42.34 21.89 -23.22
C MET A 286 -41.00 21.89 -22.50
N LEU A 287 -40.70 22.97 -21.79
CA LEU A 287 -39.54 23.09 -20.92
C LEU A 287 -40.01 22.92 -19.47
N THR A 288 -39.52 21.88 -18.81
CA THR A 288 -39.86 21.55 -17.43
C THR A 288 -38.67 21.84 -16.51
N GLY A 289 -38.88 22.64 -15.46
CA GLY A 289 -37.86 22.93 -14.45
C GLY A 289 -38.12 22.15 -13.17
N ILE A 290 -37.11 21.39 -12.75
CA ILE A 290 -37.16 20.58 -11.53
C ILE A 290 -35.94 20.92 -10.65
N GLU A 291 -36.14 21.09 -9.35
CA GLU A 291 -35.04 21.29 -8.38
C GLU A 291 -34.13 20.02 -8.38
N ASP A 292 -32.87 20.22 -8.72
CA ASP A 292 -31.89 19.13 -8.88
C ASP A 292 -31.16 18.87 -7.55
N LYS A 293 -31.72 18.00 -6.71
CA LYS A 293 -31.10 17.59 -5.45
C LYS A 293 -30.17 16.38 -5.58
N ILE A 294 -30.25 15.64 -6.65
CA ILE A 294 -29.64 14.31 -6.79
C ILE A 294 -28.33 14.37 -7.55
N SER A 295 -28.20 15.18 -8.61
CA SER A 295 -26.96 15.22 -9.39
C SER A 295 -25.77 15.69 -8.55
N ASN A 296 -25.96 16.63 -7.63
CA ASN A 296 -24.94 17.06 -6.68
C ASN A 296 -24.54 15.96 -5.68
N VAL A 297 -25.50 15.14 -5.26
CA VAL A 297 -25.20 13.97 -4.40
C VAL A 297 -24.36 12.95 -5.17
N ILE A 298 -24.71 12.67 -6.43
CA ILE A 298 -23.94 11.76 -7.30
C ILE A 298 -22.51 12.29 -7.49
N LEU A 299 -22.35 13.59 -7.77
CA LEU A 299 -21.03 14.22 -7.92
C LEU A 299 -20.22 14.17 -6.62
N ARG A 300 -20.85 14.49 -5.50
CA ARG A 300 -20.20 14.44 -4.18
C ARG A 300 -19.73 13.03 -3.84
N THR A 301 -20.57 12.03 -4.05
CA THR A 301 -20.20 10.62 -3.83
C THR A 301 -19.02 10.21 -4.70
N PHE A 302 -19.02 10.61 -5.98
CA PHE A 302 -17.89 10.37 -6.89
C PHE A 302 -16.59 10.99 -6.36
N ILE A 303 -16.65 12.25 -5.87
CA ILE A 303 -15.47 12.94 -5.31
C ILE A 303 -14.98 12.22 -4.04
N GLU A 304 -15.91 11.84 -3.15
CA GLU A 304 -15.58 11.11 -1.92
C GLU A 304 -14.92 9.75 -2.21
N GLU A 305 -15.46 8.99 -3.16
CA GLU A 305 -14.88 7.72 -3.62
C GLU A 305 -13.49 7.92 -4.25
N LEU A 306 -13.30 8.98 -5.04
CA LEU A 306 -12.02 9.32 -5.68
C LEU A 306 -10.96 9.70 -4.64
N VAL A 307 -11.32 10.52 -3.64
CA VAL A 307 -10.42 10.91 -2.54
C VAL A 307 -10.02 9.67 -1.73
N PHE A 308 -10.98 8.84 -1.38
CA PHE A 308 -10.71 7.60 -0.63
C PHE A 308 -9.77 6.66 -1.39
N ALA A 309 -10.04 6.41 -2.69
CA ALA A 309 -9.18 5.57 -3.52
C ALA A 309 -7.75 6.13 -3.65
N SER A 310 -7.62 7.46 -3.75
CA SER A 310 -6.32 8.14 -3.81
C SER A 310 -5.53 8.00 -2.51
N LEU A 311 -6.18 8.19 -1.36
CA LEU A 311 -5.56 8.01 -0.04
C LEU A 311 -5.14 6.57 0.21
N LEU A 312 -5.99 5.60 -0.15
CA LEU A 312 -5.67 4.18 -0.05
C LEU A 312 -4.45 3.81 -0.90
N GLY A 313 -4.40 4.32 -2.12
CA GLY A 313 -3.26 4.13 -3.02
C GLY A 313 -1.95 4.71 -2.46
N LEU A 314 -1.98 5.93 -1.90
CA LEU A 314 -0.83 6.54 -1.24
C LEU A 314 -0.37 5.73 -0.02
N MET A 315 -1.30 5.20 0.77
CA MET A 315 -1.00 4.33 1.91
C MET A 315 -0.28 3.05 1.46
N ILE A 316 -0.75 2.40 0.40
CA ILE A 316 -0.11 1.19 -0.15
C ILE A 316 1.33 1.50 -0.60
N ILE A 317 1.54 2.61 -1.32
CA ILE A 317 2.90 3.02 -1.72
C ILE A 317 3.77 3.23 -0.50
N PHE A 318 3.27 3.94 0.51
CA PHE A 318 4.02 4.22 1.74
C PHE A 318 4.45 2.91 2.43
N VAL A 319 3.56 1.92 2.53
CA VAL A 319 3.88 0.61 3.12
C VAL A 319 4.95 -0.11 2.30
N ILE A 320 4.80 -0.14 0.96
CA ILE A 320 5.81 -0.77 0.08
C ILE A 320 7.15 -0.05 0.21
N TYR A 321 7.16 1.29 0.21
CA TYR A 321 8.37 2.08 0.38
C TYR A 321 9.07 1.76 1.70
N LYS A 322 8.32 1.72 2.80
CA LYS A 322 8.87 1.38 4.14
C LYS A 322 9.42 -0.03 4.19
N GLU A 323 8.74 -1.00 3.57
CA GLU A 323 9.24 -2.37 3.48
C GLU A 323 10.57 -2.45 2.71
N LEU A 324 10.68 -1.74 1.58
CA LEU A 324 11.91 -1.71 0.79
C LEU A 324 13.06 -1.01 1.54
N GLU A 325 12.76 0.09 2.25
CA GLU A 325 13.73 0.80 3.09
C GLU A 325 14.22 -0.10 4.22
N TYR A 326 13.30 -0.80 4.90
CA TYR A 326 13.62 -1.73 5.98
C TYR A 326 14.49 -2.91 5.49
N ARG A 327 14.15 -3.52 4.36
CA ARG A 327 14.99 -4.59 3.76
C ARG A 327 16.39 -4.10 3.44
N LYS A 328 16.53 -2.90 2.88
CA LYS A 328 17.82 -2.28 2.61
C LYS A 328 18.60 -2.01 3.89
N TYR A 329 17.92 -1.52 4.92
CA TYR A 329 18.51 -1.26 6.23
C TYR A 329 19.05 -2.56 6.87
N VAL A 330 18.25 -3.63 6.91
CA VAL A 330 18.67 -4.94 7.43
C VAL A 330 19.85 -5.49 6.63
N ARG A 331 19.80 -5.39 5.29
CA ARG A 331 20.92 -5.84 4.44
C ARG A 331 22.20 -5.08 4.75
N ASN A 332 22.14 -3.77 4.90
CA ASN A 332 23.30 -2.96 5.26
C ASN A 332 23.91 -3.38 6.61
N ILE A 333 23.06 -3.66 7.63
CA ILE A 333 23.55 -4.14 8.93
C ILE A 333 24.34 -5.45 8.76
N ILE A 334 23.78 -6.40 8.00
CA ILE A 334 24.39 -7.71 7.78
C ILE A 334 25.71 -7.55 7.00
N ASP A 335 25.74 -6.68 5.99
CA ASP A 335 26.91 -6.48 5.13
C ASP A 335 28.03 -5.69 5.81
N THR A 336 27.72 -4.90 6.86
CA THR A 336 28.74 -4.18 7.67
C THR A 336 29.36 -5.04 8.78
N GLN A 337 28.87 -6.25 9.03
CA GLN A 337 29.49 -7.15 9.98
C GLN A 337 30.86 -7.63 9.44
N HIS A 338 31.85 -7.65 10.32
CA HIS A 338 33.19 -8.16 10.00
C HIS A 338 33.24 -9.68 9.92
N ASP A 339 32.39 -10.36 10.70
CA ASP A 339 32.25 -11.81 10.65
C ASP A 339 31.63 -12.23 9.31
N MET A 340 32.10 -13.32 8.76
CA MET A 340 31.49 -13.93 7.58
C MET A 340 30.21 -14.64 7.99
N LEU A 341 29.11 -14.29 7.32
CA LEU A 341 27.78 -14.84 7.57
C LEU A 341 27.28 -15.55 6.31
N ILE A 342 26.78 -16.77 6.48
CA ILE A 342 26.05 -17.48 5.42
C ILE A 342 24.71 -17.98 5.93
N VAL A 343 23.69 -17.95 5.07
CA VAL A 343 22.40 -18.58 5.29
C VAL A 343 22.33 -19.87 4.48
N THR A 344 22.02 -20.97 5.14
CA THR A 344 21.96 -22.29 4.49
C THR A 344 20.87 -23.16 5.10
N ASN A 345 20.42 -24.16 4.38
CA ASN A 345 19.59 -25.25 4.89
C ASN A 345 20.41 -26.51 5.23
N GLY A 346 21.73 -26.43 5.12
CA GLY A 346 22.65 -27.57 5.31
C GLY A 346 23.12 -28.22 4.01
N GLU A 347 22.34 -28.11 2.93
CA GLU A 347 22.68 -28.64 1.61
C GLU A 347 23.19 -27.56 0.67
N LYS A 348 22.56 -26.38 0.69
CA LYS A 348 22.90 -25.27 -0.21
C LYS A 348 22.97 -23.94 0.55
N ILE A 349 24.00 -23.17 0.24
CA ILE A 349 24.10 -21.79 0.70
C ILE A 349 23.10 -20.95 -0.09
N LYS A 350 22.21 -20.27 0.62
CA LYS A 350 21.14 -19.42 0.04
C LYS A 350 21.56 -17.97 -0.08
N ASP A 351 22.28 -17.47 0.92
CA ASP A 351 22.76 -16.09 0.97
C ASP A 351 24.05 -15.99 1.79
N ALA A 352 24.79 -14.90 1.60
CA ALA A 352 25.99 -14.57 2.32
C ALA A 352 26.13 -13.03 2.44
N ASN A 353 26.79 -12.56 3.50
CA ASN A 353 27.11 -11.15 3.66
C ASN A 353 28.36 -10.72 2.85
N GLN A 354 28.61 -9.41 2.84
CA GLN A 354 29.71 -8.85 2.08
C GLN A 354 31.09 -9.36 2.57
N ALA A 355 31.28 -9.56 3.88
CA ALA A 355 32.53 -10.10 4.43
C ALA A 355 32.87 -11.48 3.85
N PHE A 356 31.87 -12.35 3.70
CA PHE A 356 32.07 -13.65 3.03
C PHE A 356 32.45 -13.49 1.57
N LEU A 357 31.73 -12.61 0.84
CA LEU A 357 32.00 -12.40 -0.59
C LEU A 357 33.40 -11.84 -0.84
N ASP A 358 33.85 -10.92 0.02
CA ASP A 358 35.18 -10.30 -0.05
C ASP A 358 36.29 -11.29 0.27
N PHE A 359 36.09 -12.16 1.28
CA PHE A 359 37.04 -13.20 1.64
C PHE A 359 37.33 -14.17 0.48
N PHE A 360 36.26 -14.65 -0.17
CA PHE A 360 36.38 -15.56 -1.30
C PHE A 360 36.56 -14.86 -2.65
N LYS A 361 36.62 -13.53 -2.70
CA LYS A 361 36.78 -12.70 -3.91
C LYS A 361 35.73 -13.00 -4.98
N VAL A 362 34.47 -13.13 -4.59
CA VAL A 362 33.34 -13.38 -5.48
C VAL A 362 32.34 -12.23 -5.41
N LYS A 363 31.66 -11.93 -6.52
CA LYS A 363 30.68 -10.85 -6.59
C LYS A 363 29.35 -11.21 -5.92
N ASN A 364 29.03 -12.47 -5.84
CA ASN A 364 27.81 -12.99 -5.25
C ASN A 364 27.92 -14.48 -4.97
N ILE A 365 27.00 -15.01 -4.19
CA ILE A 365 26.98 -16.42 -3.80
C ILE A 365 26.87 -17.39 -5.00
N LYS A 366 26.22 -16.98 -6.10
CA LYS A 366 26.13 -17.82 -7.31
C LYS A 366 27.49 -18.04 -7.97
N GLU A 367 28.36 -17.05 -7.89
CA GLU A 367 29.73 -17.17 -8.41
C GLU A 367 30.56 -18.12 -7.52
N PHE A 368 30.39 -18.04 -6.20
CA PHE A 368 31.00 -18.97 -5.27
C PHE A 368 30.59 -20.43 -5.56
N LEU A 369 29.27 -20.66 -5.68
CA LEU A 369 28.71 -22.01 -5.92
C LEU A 369 29.02 -22.62 -7.30
N LYS A 370 29.53 -21.83 -8.23
CA LYS A 370 30.03 -22.38 -9.51
C LYS A 370 31.37 -23.14 -9.37
N LYS A 371 32.14 -22.84 -8.34
CA LYS A 371 33.49 -23.36 -8.13
C LYS A 371 33.61 -24.26 -6.89
N ASN A 372 32.68 -24.12 -5.94
CA ASN A 372 32.73 -24.76 -4.64
C ASN A 372 31.35 -25.31 -4.27
N ASP A 373 31.30 -26.52 -3.76
CA ASP A 373 30.05 -27.12 -3.27
C ASP A 373 29.78 -26.70 -1.82
N CYS A 374 30.83 -26.49 -1.03
CA CYS A 374 30.78 -26.20 0.40
C CYS A 374 31.93 -25.24 0.78
N VAL A 375 31.74 -24.45 1.84
CA VAL A 375 32.83 -23.69 2.47
C VAL A 375 33.89 -24.63 3.01
N CYS A 376 33.50 -25.82 3.43
CA CYS A 376 34.37 -26.86 3.98
C CYS A 376 35.40 -27.41 2.98
N ASP A 377 35.27 -27.13 1.68
CA ASP A 377 36.28 -27.48 0.67
C ASP A 377 37.60 -26.69 0.86
N HIS A 378 37.52 -25.56 1.61
CA HIS A 378 38.66 -24.73 1.95
C HIS A 378 39.23 -25.01 3.35
N PHE A 379 38.69 -25.97 4.10
CA PHE A 379 39.22 -26.32 5.42
C PHE A 379 40.53 -27.08 5.29
N ILE A 380 41.56 -26.64 6.03
CA ILE A 380 42.85 -27.32 6.10
C ILE A 380 42.70 -28.50 7.08
N LYS A 381 43.15 -29.67 6.64
CA LYS A 381 43.12 -30.89 7.48
C LYS A 381 44.27 -30.87 8.47
N GLU A 382 43.95 -30.55 9.70
CA GLU A 382 44.87 -30.54 10.83
C GLU A 382 44.12 -30.99 12.08
N ASP A 383 44.79 -31.77 12.94
CA ASP A 383 44.17 -32.27 14.16
C ASP A 383 43.79 -31.10 15.13
N GLY A 384 42.60 -31.19 15.73
CA GLY A 384 42.08 -30.14 16.61
C GLY A 384 41.23 -29.08 15.91
N PHE A 385 41.16 -29.08 14.55
CA PHE A 385 40.36 -28.15 13.77
C PHE A 385 39.22 -28.85 13.03
N LEU A 386 38.17 -28.09 12.68
CA LEU A 386 37.04 -28.60 11.92
C LEU A 386 37.51 -29.09 10.54
N GLN A 387 37.06 -30.28 10.19
CA GLN A 387 37.25 -30.88 8.88
C GLN A 387 35.92 -31.12 8.21
N LYS A 388 35.92 -31.39 6.89
CA LYS A 388 34.70 -31.66 6.12
C LYS A 388 33.82 -32.73 6.74
N THR A 389 34.45 -33.75 7.35
CA THR A 389 33.78 -34.86 8.05
C THR A 389 34.50 -35.15 9.35
N MET A 390 33.78 -35.25 10.46
CA MET A 390 34.28 -35.58 11.79
C MET A 390 33.32 -36.59 12.43
N ASP A 391 33.86 -37.65 13.06
CA ASP A 391 33.08 -38.73 13.70
C ASP A 391 31.95 -39.29 12.81
N ASN A 392 32.22 -39.46 11.51
CA ASN A 392 31.25 -39.86 10.48
C ASN A 392 30.06 -38.91 10.28
N LEU A 393 30.13 -37.67 10.80
CA LEU A 393 29.16 -36.60 10.60
C LEU A 393 29.73 -35.55 9.65
N SER A 394 28.84 -34.85 8.92
CA SER A 394 29.24 -33.61 8.27
C SER A 394 29.66 -32.56 9.32
N TRP A 395 30.52 -31.64 8.96
CA TRP A 395 30.98 -30.60 9.90
C TRP A 395 29.83 -29.80 10.50
N ILE A 396 28.73 -29.55 9.75
CA ILE A 396 27.53 -28.85 10.24
C ILE A 396 26.83 -29.70 11.30
N GLU A 397 26.65 -30.99 11.06
CA GLU A 397 26.04 -31.91 12.03
C GLU A 397 26.91 -32.04 13.28
N TYR A 398 28.22 -32.06 13.10
CA TYR A 398 29.17 -32.13 14.22
C TYR A 398 29.07 -30.89 15.11
N VAL A 399 29.07 -29.68 14.53
CA VAL A 399 28.91 -28.42 15.27
C VAL A 399 27.55 -28.37 15.99
N LYS A 400 26.48 -28.81 15.34
CA LYS A 400 25.14 -28.87 15.96
C LYS A 400 25.05 -29.87 17.11
N LYS A 401 25.75 -30.99 16.99
CA LYS A 401 25.75 -32.04 18.01
C LYS A 401 26.52 -31.63 19.28
N TYR A 402 27.56 -30.83 19.11
CA TYR A 402 28.43 -30.40 20.20
C TYR A 402 28.47 -28.86 20.36
N PRO A 403 27.36 -28.19 20.65
CA PRO A 403 27.28 -26.74 20.60
C PRO A 403 28.09 -26.02 21.71
N THR A 404 28.52 -26.75 22.74
CA THR A 404 29.33 -26.21 23.85
C THR A 404 30.83 -26.18 23.52
N TYR A 405 31.26 -26.86 22.45
CA TYR A 405 32.66 -26.89 22.06
C TYR A 405 33.01 -25.65 21.25
N LYS A 406 34.24 -25.15 21.39
CA LYS A 406 34.77 -24.10 20.54
C LYS A 406 35.23 -24.72 19.22
N HIS A 407 34.40 -24.61 18.19
CA HIS A 407 34.70 -25.15 16.88
C HIS A 407 35.53 -24.14 16.08
N ILE A 408 36.73 -24.53 15.69
CA ILE A 408 37.64 -23.69 14.92
C ILE A 408 37.91 -24.34 13.56
N ALA A 409 37.64 -23.60 12.48
CA ALA A 409 38.06 -24.01 11.13
C ALA A 409 39.34 -23.28 10.77
N LEU A 410 40.29 -24.01 10.21
CA LEU A 410 41.55 -23.49 9.72
C LEU A 410 41.46 -23.33 8.20
N LEU A 411 41.67 -22.12 7.70
CA LEU A 411 41.66 -21.77 6.28
C LEU A 411 42.92 -20.98 5.92
N LYS A 412 43.09 -20.71 4.63
CA LYS A 412 44.07 -19.75 4.13
C LYS A 412 43.43 -18.46 3.69
N ASP A 413 44.05 -17.35 4.06
CA ASP A 413 43.68 -16.05 3.54
C ASP A 413 44.09 -15.84 2.08
N LYS A 414 43.80 -14.69 1.54
CA LYS A 414 44.17 -14.30 0.17
C LYS A 414 45.67 -14.16 -0.07
N TYR A 415 46.49 -14.19 0.98
CA TYR A 415 47.95 -14.11 0.93
C TYR A 415 48.62 -15.43 1.23
N GLY A 416 47.84 -16.47 1.56
CA GLY A 416 48.33 -17.80 1.91
C GLY A 416 48.63 -17.99 3.39
N ASN A 417 48.32 -17.03 4.27
CA ASN A 417 48.48 -17.13 5.71
C ASN A 417 47.35 -17.96 6.32
N ASN A 418 47.66 -18.65 7.40
CA ASN A 418 46.67 -19.41 8.15
C ASN A 418 45.73 -18.44 8.90
N ILE A 419 44.43 -18.62 8.74
CA ILE A 419 43.37 -17.94 9.45
C ILE A 419 42.57 -18.94 10.28
N TYR A 420 42.30 -18.61 11.52
CA TYR A 420 41.55 -19.41 12.46
C TYR A 420 40.17 -18.82 12.64
N LEU A 421 39.15 -19.53 12.14
CA LEU A 421 37.76 -19.06 12.17
C LEU A 421 36.97 -19.83 13.22
N HIS A 422 36.44 -19.15 14.22
CA HIS A 422 35.47 -19.70 15.14
C HIS A 422 34.12 -19.85 14.45
N VAL A 423 33.56 -21.06 14.45
CA VAL A 423 32.33 -21.39 13.73
C VAL A 423 31.17 -21.55 14.72
N LYS A 424 30.11 -20.77 14.49
CA LYS A 424 28.85 -20.84 15.23
C LYS A 424 27.69 -21.10 14.29
N ILE A 425 26.68 -21.84 14.75
CA ILE A 425 25.44 -22.10 14.01
C ILE A 425 24.25 -21.65 14.84
N GLU A 426 23.43 -20.76 14.25
CA GLU A 426 22.23 -20.22 14.86
C GLU A 426 21.01 -20.56 13.98
N GLY A 427 20.00 -21.21 14.57
CA GLY A 427 18.81 -21.66 13.83
C GLY A 427 17.69 -20.61 13.84
N PHE A 428 16.88 -20.57 12.76
CA PHE A 428 15.63 -19.82 12.74
C PHE A 428 14.48 -20.66 13.30
N SER A 429 13.69 -20.11 14.18
CA SER A 429 12.59 -20.82 14.87
C SER A 429 11.44 -21.29 13.95
N LYS A 430 11.37 -20.81 12.70
CA LYS A 430 10.24 -21.04 11.78
C LYS A 430 10.65 -21.58 10.39
N SER A 431 11.94 -21.88 10.16
CA SER A 431 12.42 -22.44 8.89
C SER A 431 13.50 -23.49 9.13
N ASN A 432 13.73 -24.38 8.15
CA ASN A 432 14.85 -25.29 8.16
C ASN A 432 16.19 -24.58 7.87
N ASP A 433 16.16 -23.27 7.68
CA ASP A 433 17.36 -22.47 7.43
C ASP A 433 18.03 -22.08 8.73
N PHE A 434 19.33 -21.91 8.68
CA PHE A 434 20.14 -21.44 9.79
C PHE A 434 21.28 -20.56 9.29
N ILE A 435 21.80 -19.74 10.19
CA ILE A 435 22.96 -18.89 9.94
C ILE A 435 24.20 -19.61 10.45
N ILE A 436 25.25 -19.58 9.66
CA ILE A 436 26.59 -19.95 10.11
C ILE A 436 27.44 -18.68 10.15
N ILE A 437 28.08 -18.48 11.29
CA ILE A 437 28.94 -17.34 11.58
C ILE A 437 30.37 -17.84 11.65
N PHE A 438 31.27 -17.21 10.91
CA PHE A 438 32.70 -17.45 10.96
C PHE A 438 33.38 -16.18 11.47
N SER A 439 33.82 -16.21 12.72
CA SER A 439 34.53 -15.09 13.36
C SER A 439 36.04 -15.33 13.30
N ASP A 440 36.80 -14.40 12.76
CA ASP A 440 38.27 -14.47 12.75
C ASP A 440 38.81 -14.26 14.17
N ILE A 441 39.49 -15.28 14.69
CA ILE A 441 40.11 -15.29 16.01
C ILE A 441 41.64 -15.43 15.92
N THR A 442 42.23 -15.15 14.77
CA THR A 442 43.65 -15.36 14.51
C THR A 442 44.51 -14.54 15.45
N ASP A 443 44.23 -13.24 15.59
CA ASP A 443 44.97 -12.34 16.48
C ASP A 443 44.80 -12.71 17.96
N GLU A 444 43.61 -13.17 18.37
CA GLU A 444 43.34 -13.63 19.74
C GLU A 444 44.18 -14.86 20.10
N LEU A 445 44.24 -15.84 19.18
CA LEU A 445 45.03 -17.04 19.40
C LEU A 445 46.54 -16.75 19.41
N GLN A 446 47.01 -15.86 18.54
CA GLN A 446 48.41 -15.42 18.52
C GLN A 446 48.77 -14.73 19.87
N LYS A 447 47.95 -13.77 20.26
CA LYS A 447 48.15 -13.06 21.54
C LYS A 447 48.12 -14.00 22.77
N GLN A 448 47.20 -14.98 22.74
CA GLN A 448 47.17 -16.01 23.81
C GLN A 448 48.46 -16.79 23.83
N LYS A 449 48.99 -17.28 22.68
CA LYS A 449 50.26 -18.00 22.60
C LYS A 449 51.43 -17.13 23.07
N GLU A 450 51.45 -15.84 22.73
CA GLU A 450 52.48 -14.92 23.21
C GLU A 450 52.44 -14.76 24.75
N LEU A 451 51.21 -14.63 25.30
CA LEU A 451 51.03 -14.54 26.76
C LEU A 451 51.45 -15.83 27.47
N GLU A 452 51.10 -16.97 26.88
CA GLU A 452 51.54 -18.28 27.38
C GLU A 452 53.09 -18.41 27.37
N ASN A 453 53.70 -18.01 26.26
CA ASN A 453 55.14 -17.98 26.14
C ASN A 453 55.79 -17.06 27.19
N LYS A 454 55.30 -15.83 27.35
CA LYS A 454 55.79 -14.90 28.41
C LYS A 454 55.61 -15.44 29.82
N ALA A 455 54.58 -16.22 30.06
CA ALA A 455 54.36 -16.86 31.37
C ALA A 455 55.29 -18.06 31.61
N TYR A 456 55.73 -18.73 30.54
CA TYR A 456 56.51 -19.99 30.65
C TYR A 456 58.02 -19.79 30.62
N TYR A 457 58.54 -18.68 30.10
CA TYR A 457 59.94 -18.41 29.98
C TYR A 457 60.34 -17.10 30.69
N ASP A 458 61.51 -17.11 31.33
CA ASP A 458 62.09 -15.89 31.90
C ASP A 458 62.52 -14.96 30.75
N THR A 459 62.12 -13.72 30.83
CA THR A 459 62.29 -12.72 29.73
C THR A 459 63.75 -12.35 29.48
N LEU A 460 64.64 -12.51 30.48
CA LEU A 460 66.05 -12.19 30.35
C LEU A 460 66.86 -13.38 29.79
N THR A 461 66.64 -14.54 30.43
CA THR A 461 67.50 -15.72 30.17
C THR A 461 66.90 -16.74 29.21
N ASN A 462 65.66 -16.62 28.85
CA ASN A 462 64.89 -17.49 27.95
C ASN A 462 64.88 -18.98 28.35
N ILE A 463 65.18 -19.31 29.63
CA ILE A 463 64.91 -20.60 30.26
C ILE A 463 63.52 -20.58 30.92
N TYR A 464 63.05 -21.71 31.46
CA TYR A 464 61.75 -21.70 32.10
C TYR A 464 61.64 -20.69 33.25
N SER A 465 60.48 -20.05 33.34
CA SER A 465 60.12 -19.23 34.48
C SER A 465 59.82 -20.07 35.73
N ARG A 466 59.78 -19.42 36.86
CA ARG A 466 59.39 -20.03 38.13
C ARG A 466 58.00 -20.73 38.04
N ASP A 467 57.01 -20.05 37.42
CA ASP A 467 55.67 -20.60 37.28
C ASP A 467 55.67 -21.89 36.46
N ARG A 468 56.47 -21.95 35.41
CA ARG A 468 56.61 -23.16 34.59
C ARG A 468 57.34 -24.28 35.30
N PHE A 469 58.35 -23.92 36.10
CA PHE A 469 59.02 -24.88 36.98
C PHE A 469 58.09 -25.47 38.00
N ASP A 470 57.28 -24.62 38.69
CA ASP A 470 56.28 -25.08 39.67
C ASP A 470 55.29 -26.06 39.05
N TYR A 471 54.86 -25.83 37.84
CA TYR A 471 54.02 -26.78 37.10
C TYR A 471 54.73 -28.14 36.90
N TYR A 472 55.98 -28.13 36.46
CA TYR A 472 56.70 -29.40 36.26
C TYR A 472 57.02 -30.12 37.56
N LEU A 473 57.40 -29.40 38.59
CA LEU A 473 57.67 -30.00 39.91
C LEU A 473 56.39 -30.66 40.46
N ASN A 474 55.24 -29.96 40.40
CA ASN A 474 53.97 -30.55 40.85
C ASN A 474 53.61 -31.81 40.02
N LYS A 475 53.85 -31.80 38.70
CA LYS A 475 53.65 -32.97 37.84
C LYS A 475 54.51 -34.13 38.23
N LYS A 476 55.81 -33.90 38.54
CA LYS A 476 56.75 -34.92 39.00
C LYS A 476 56.36 -35.51 40.36
N LEU A 477 55.99 -34.67 41.31
CA LEU A 477 55.50 -35.08 42.63
C LEU A 477 54.27 -36.02 42.52
N ASN A 478 53.34 -35.71 41.62
CA ASN A 478 52.16 -36.53 41.37
C ASN A 478 52.47 -37.86 40.71
N GLN A 479 53.55 -37.97 39.92
CA GLN A 479 54.01 -39.20 39.26
C GLN A 479 54.69 -40.16 40.24
N LYS A 480 55.13 -39.68 41.41
CA LYS A 480 55.84 -40.47 42.45
C LYS A 480 57.03 -41.26 41.88
N ARG A 481 57.67 -40.75 40.84
CA ARG A 481 58.91 -41.35 40.31
C ARG A 481 60.11 -40.68 40.94
N GLU A 482 61.24 -41.40 40.96
CA GLU A 482 62.51 -40.91 41.47
C GLU A 482 63.00 -39.70 40.62
N PHE A 483 63.33 -38.60 41.29
CA PHE A 483 63.97 -37.41 40.74
C PHE A 483 64.72 -36.70 41.85
N SER A 484 65.63 -35.83 41.47
CA SER A 484 66.33 -34.94 42.35
C SER A 484 66.16 -33.49 41.98
N LEU A 485 66.24 -32.63 42.96
CA LEU A 485 66.09 -31.18 42.79
C LEU A 485 67.42 -30.52 43.11
N ILE A 486 67.91 -29.69 42.22
CA ILE A 486 69.13 -28.89 42.38
C ILE A 486 68.70 -27.42 42.41
N MET A 487 69.09 -26.67 43.42
CA MET A 487 69.01 -25.22 43.50
C MET A 487 70.41 -24.64 43.57
N PHE A 488 70.69 -23.65 42.79
CA PHE A 488 71.95 -22.98 42.82
C PHE A 488 71.81 -21.48 42.63
N ASP A 489 72.83 -20.73 43.12
CA ASP A 489 72.84 -19.31 43.14
C ASP A 489 74.25 -18.81 42.84
N ILE A 490 74.37 -17.67 42.18
CA ILE A 490 75.64 -17.05 41.81
C ILE A 490 76.27 -16.41 43.07
N ASP A 491 77.45 -16.86 43.43
CA ASP A 491 78.14 -16.35 44.59
C ASP A 491 78.53 -14.89 44.38
N HIS A 492 78.20 -14.06 45.39
CA HIS A 492 78.54 -12.62 45.37
C HIS A 492 77.97 -11.83 44.16
N PHE A 493 76.87 -12.25 43.56
CA PHE A 493 76.28 -11.58 42.38
C PHE A 493 75.93 -10.09 42.64
N LYS A 494 75.56 -9.75 43.87
CA LYS A 494 75.39 -8.35 44.23
C LYS A 494 76.67 -7.54 44.03
N TYR A 495 77.82 -8.11 44.39
CA TYR A 495 79.12 -7.43 44.14
C TYR A 495 79.36 -7.22 42.66
N VAL A 496 78.98 -8.17 41.82
CA VAL A 496 79.08 -7.98 40.37
C VAL A 496 78.22 -6.80 39.91
N ASN A 497 76.95 -6.76 40.31
CA ASN A 497 76.05 -5.68 39.96
C ASN A 497 76.55 -4.30 40.47
N ASP A 498 77.03 -4.25 41.71
CA ASP A 498 77.46 -3.01 42.35
C ASP A 498 78.76 -2.44 41.69
N ASN A 499 79.66 -3.29 41.17
CA ASN A 499 80.93 -2.85 40.57
C ASN A 499 80.92 -2.73 39.04
N TYR A 500 80.13 -3.55 38.34
CA TYR A 500 80.13 -3.65 36.87
C TYR A 500 78.83 -3.13 36.27
N GLY A 501 77.80 -2.86 37.08
CA GLY A 501 76.51 -2.40 36.65
C GLY A 501 75.55 -3.56 36.33
N HIS A 502 74.22 -3.25 36.33
CA HIS A 502 73.17 -4.24 36.10
C HIS A 502 73.20 -4.84 34.69
N ASP A 503 73.63 -4.08 33.67
CA ASP A 503 73.73 -4.59 32.30
C ASP A 503 74.76 -5.70 32.20
N ILE A 504 75.88 -5.62 32.93
CA ILE A 504 76.88 -6.70 32.99
C ILE A 504 76.36 -7.89 33.79
N GLY A 505 75.64 -7.63 34.89
CA GLY A 505 74.93 -8.67 35.63
C GLY A 505 73.97 -9.46 34.76
N ASP A 506 73.18 -8.77 33.93
CA ASP A 506 72.21 -9.40 33.00
C ASP A 506 72.94 -10.24 31.94
N ASN A 507 74.08 -9.78 31.38
CA ASN A 507 74.89 -10.52 30.44
C ASN A 507 75.42 -11.81 31.11
N ILE A 508 75.86 -11.76 32.36
CA ILE A 508 76.34 -12.92 33.11
C ILE A 508 75.23 -13.95 33.32
N LEU A 509 74.03 -13.48 33.65
CA LEU A 509 72.87 -14.38 33.79
C LEU A 509 72.55 -15.10 32.47
N ILE A 510 72.59 -14.41 31.32
CA ILE A 510 72.38 -14.97 30.00
C ILE A 510 73.50 -15.97 29.65
N GLU A 511 74.74 -15.60 29.88
CA GLU A 511 75.92 -16.46 29.57
C GLU A 511 75.92 -17.73 30.46
N LEU A 512 75.65 -17.57 31.77
CA LEU A 512 75.51 -18.71 32.70
C LEU A 512 74.41 -19.65 32.29
N THR A 513 73.25 -19.13 31.90
CA THR A 513 72.13 -20.00 31.49
C THR A 513 72.42 -20.76 30.21
N LYS A 514 73.11 -20.15 29.23
CA LYS A 514 73.59 -20.86 28.05
C LYS A 514 74.55 -21.96 28.44
N LEU A 515 75.55 -21.68 29.27
CA LEU A 515 76.54 -22.62 29.72
C LEU A 515 75.88 -23.82 30.41
N VAL A 516 74.94 -23.57 31.29
CA VAL A 516 74.20 -24.67 32.01
C VAL A 516 73.31 -25.44 31.03
N THR A 517 72.62 -24.78 30.11
CA THR A 517 71.75 -25.42 29.11
C THR A 517 72.52 -26.36 28.21
N GLU A 518 73.72 -26.07 27.81
CA GLU A 518 74.59 -26.95 27.02
C GLU A 518 75.00 -28.23 27.74
N HIS A 519 74.83 -28.31 29.07
CA HIS A 519 75.29 -29.40 29.89
C HIS A 519 74.16 -30.19 30.60
N ILE A 520 72.89 -29.74 30.48
CA ILE A 520 71.71 -30.45 30.96
C ILE A 520 71.16 -31.35 29.86
N ARG A 521 70.37 -32.35 30.21
CA ARG A 521 69.67 -33.23 29.26
C ARG A 521 68.35 -32.63 28.82
N GLU A 522 67.86 -33.04 27.69
CA GLU A 522 66.57 -32.58 27.12
C GLU A 522 65.38 -32.86 28.08
N GLU A 523 65.44 -33.92 28.83
CA GLU A 523 64.41 -34.30 29.81
C GLU A 523 64.51 -33.59 31.17
N ASP A 524 65.60 -32.85 31.44
CA ASP A 524 65.75 -32.06 32.65
C ASP A 524 65.04 -30.69 32.54
N ILE A 525 64.50 -30.20 33.63
CA ILE A 525 63.77 -28.92 33.66
C ILE A 525 64.68 -27.89 34.32
N PHE A 526 65.05 -26.87 33.55
CA PHE A 526 65.89 -25.79 34.04
C PHE A 526 65.15 -24.48 34.05
N ALA A 527 65.14 -23.77 35.17
CA ALA A 527 64.37 -22.56 35.34
C ALA A 527 65.12 -21.54 36.20
N ARG A 528 64.83 -20.25 35.96
CA ARG A 528 65.22 -19.16 36.83
C ARG A 528 64.19 -19.03 37.94
N TRP A 529 64.64 -19.19 39.20
CA TRP A 529 63.77 -19.16 40.36
C TRP A 529 63.51 -17.75 40.88
N GLY A 530 64.52 -16.92 40.86
CA GLY A 530 64.46 -15.51 41.22
C GLY A 530 65.81 -14.84 40.96
N GLY A 531 65.95 -13.55 40.87
CA GLY A 531 67.20 -12.80 40.73
C GLY A 531 68.38 -13.56 40.08
N GLU A 532 69.22 -14.07 40.96
CA GLU A 532 70.40 -14.88 40.64
C GLU A 532 70.29 -16.37 40.99
N GLU A 533 69.08 -16.82 41.37
CA GLU A 533 68.77 -18.20 41.77
C GLU A 533 68.20 -19.03 40.64
N PHE A 534 68.62 -20.26 40.53
CA PHE A 534 68.24 -21.20 39.49
C PHE A 534 67.86 -22.55 40.05
N MET A 535 66.93 -23.25 39.39
CA MET A 535 66.44 -24.54 39.77
C MET A 535 66.57 -25.51 38.59
N ILE A 536 67.00 -26.78 38.91
CA ILE A 536 66.97 -27.87 37.93
C ILE A 536 66.24 -29.09 38.56
N ILE A 537 65.28 -29.68 37.80
CA ILE A 537 64.72 -30.97 38.10
C ILE A 537 65.47 -31.98 37.25
N VAL A 538 66.22 -32.91 37.86
CA VAL A 538 66.93 -33.96 37.16
C VAL A 538 66.25 -35.31 37.40
N ASN A 539 66.10 -36.07 36.29
CA ASN A 539 65.48 -37.43 36.37
C ASN A 539 66.48 -38.48 36.81
N SER A 540 67.07 -38.32 37.99
CA SER A 540 68.06 -39.27 38.55
C SER A 540 68.00 -39.34 40.07
N ASP A 541 68.63 -40.36 40.64
CA ASP A 541 68.85 -40.46 42.06
C ASP A 541 69.76 -39.32 42.61
N ILE A 542 69.82 -39.18 43.88
CA ILE A 542 70.54 -38.11 44.52
C ILE A 542 72.06 -38.18 44.30
N VAL A 543 72.63 -39.40 44.18
CA VAL A 543 74.10 -39.57 43.99
C VAL A 543 74.50 -39.06 42.59
N ASN A 544 73.70 -39.38 41.56
CA ASN A 544 73.91 -38.90 40.20
C ASN A 544 73.65 -37.39 40.07
N ALA A 545 72.63 -36.87 40.84
CA ALA A 545 72.34 -35.44 40.89
C ALA A 545 73.47 -34.66 41.54
N GLU A 546 74.07 -35.17 42.64
CA GLU A 546 75.25 -34.60 43.28
C GLU A 546 76.44 -34.55 42.34
N ARG A 547 76.75 -35.64 41.59
CA ARG A 547 77.81 -35.68 40.59
C ARG A 547 77.61 -34.64 39.52
N PHE A 548 76.35 -34.51 39.07
CA PHE A 548 75.97 -33.52 38.06
C PHE A 548 76.13 -32.09 38.59
N ALA A 549 75.64 -31.78 39.77
CA ALA A 549 75.83 -30.46 40.39
C ALA A 549 77.32 -30.13 40.58
N ASN A 550 78.15 -31.09 41.00
CA ASN A 550 79.60 -30.90 41.14
C ASN A 550 80.26 -30.70 39.74
N LYS A 551 79.80 -31.36 38.71
CA LYS A 551 80.25 -31.12 37.34
C LYS A 551 79.91 -29.71 36.89
N LEU A 552 78.65 -29.28 37.06
CA LEU A 552 78.22 -27.91 36.71
C LEU A 552 79.02 -26.86 37.50
N ARG A 553 79.20 -27.04 38.79
CA ARG A 553 79.98 -26.14 39.63
C ARG A 553 81.41 -25.92 39.05
N LYS A 554 82.13 -27.06 38.67
CA LYS A 554 83.46 -26.97 38.07
C LYS A 554 83.45 -26.29 36.72
N ILE A 555 82.47 -26.59 35.87
CA ILE A 555 82.30 -25.95 34.55
C ILE A 555 82.13 -24.44 34.71
N ILE A 556 81.33 -24.00 35.66
CA ILE A 556 81.08 -22.55 35.92
C ILE A 556 82.34 -21.88 36.49
N ASP A 557 83.02 -22.54 37.46
CA ASP A 557 84.26 -22.05 38.09
C ASP A 557 85.43 -21.92 37.08
N GLU A 558 85.53 -22.82 36.12
CA GLU A 558 86.54 -22.83 35.06
C GLU A 558 86.18 -22.00 33.82
N HIS A 559 84.93 -21.58 33.71
CA HIS A 559 84.46 -20.77 32.58
C HIS A 559 84.98 -19.33 32.67
N LYS A 560 85.45 -18.82 31.55
CA LYS A 560 85.81 -17.38 31.42
C LYS A 560 84.66 -16.59 30.92
N PHE A 561 83.97 -15.90 31.85
CA PHE A 561 82.90 -15.01 31.50
C PHE A 561 83.46 -13.78 30.78
N ASN A 562 82.71 -13.23 29.82
CA ASN A 562 83.20 -12.16 28.95
C ASN A 562 83.52 -10.88 29.76
N ASP A 563 82.77 -10.62 30.81
CA ASP A 563 82.81 -9.33 31.52
C ASP A 563 83.40 -9.44 32.95
N VAL A 564 83.67 -10.71 33.44
CA VAL A 564 84.17 -10.96 34.84
C VAL A 564 85.15 -12.11 34.80
N GLU A 565 86.32 -11.94 35.45
CA GLU A 565 87.41 -12.97 35.40
C GLU A 565 87.04 -14.30 36.05
N THR A 566 86.29 -14.27 37.14
CA THR A 566 85.89 -15.51 37.86
C THR A 566 84.51 -15.37 38.40
N LEU A 567 83.68 -16.39 38.21
CA LEU A 567 82.33 -16.51 38.80
C LEU A 567 82.19 -17.92 39.37
N THR A 568 81.65 -17.98 40.59
CA THR A 568 81.35 -19.28 41.20
C THR A 568 79.87 -19.39 41.56
N CYS A 569 79.37 -20.59 41.70
CA CYS A 569 78.01 -20.84 42.19
C CYS A 569 78.02 -21.83 43.36
N SER A 570 77.11 -21.57 44.30
CA SER A 570 76.81 -22.50 45.38
C SER A 570 75.61 -23.38 45.05
N PHE A 571 75.61 -24.65 45.40
CA PHE A 571 74.59 -25.61 45.00
C PHE A 571 74.00 -26.32 46.23
N GLY A 572 72.67 -26.43 46.28
CA GLY A 572 71.92 -27.32 47.14
C GLY A 572 71.30 -28.47 46.37
N VAL A 573 71.41 -29.68 46.78
CA VAL A 573 70.84 -30.85 46.13
C VAL A 573 70.02 -31.72 47.09
N VAL A 574 68.80 -32.10 46.68
CA VAL A 574 67.97 -33.02 47.48
C VAL A 574 67.31 -34.06 46.55
N GLY A 575 67.24 -35.30 47.07
CA GLY A 575 66.45 -36.33 46.38
C GLY A 575 64.97 -36.30 46.85
N TYR A 576 64.04 -36.72 45.96
CA TYR A 576 62.64 -36.90 46.27
C TYR A 576 62.43 -38.08 47.24
N ARG A 577 61.71 -37.88 48.38
CA ARG A 577 61.50 -38.87 49.41
C ARG A 577 60.15 -39.60 49.37
N GLY A 578 59.42 -39.60 48.25
CA GLY A 578 58.13 -40.28 48.14
C GLY A 578 56.97 -39.68 48.90
N VAL A 579 57.24 -38.95 50.00
CA VAL A 579 56.24 -38.23 50.83
C VAL A 579 56.37 -36.70 50.76
N ASP A 580 57.34 -36.21 49.98
CA ASP A 580 57.54 -34.77 49.85
C ASP A 580 56.35 -34.11 49.21
N LYS A 581 55.97 -32.95 49.79
CA LYS A 581 55.06 -31.97 49.14
C LYS A 581 55.90 -30.89 48.53
N PHE A 582 55.31 -30.11 47.60
CA PHE A 582 55.97 -28.99 46.98
C PHE A 582 56.71 -28.07 47.96
N SER A 583 56.05 -27.63 49.03
CA SER A 583 56.64 -26.76 50.04
C SER A 583 57.78 -27.43 50.83
N THR A 584 57.73 -28.76 51.03
CA THR A 584 58.75 -29.48 51.82
C THR A 584 60.03 -29.73 51.04
N ILE A 585 59.92 -30.09 49.76
CA ILE A 585 61.12 -30.31 48.86
C ILE A 585 61.83 -29.00 48.58
N ILE A 586 61.05 -27.93 48.27
CA ILE A 586 61.59 -26.56 48.05
C ILE A 586 62.36 -26.11 49.34
N LYS A 587 61.76 -26.23 50.52
CA LYS A 587 62.44 -25.82 51.75
C LYS A 587 63.69 -26.63 52.04
N ARG A 588 63.69 -27.89 51.65
CA ARG A 588 64.89 -28.72 51.81
C ARG A 588 66.02 -28.29 50.90
N VAL A 589 65.76 -28.05 49.62
CA VAL A 589 66.82 -27.68 48.70
C VAL A 589 67.33 -26.25 48.98
N ASP A 590 66.50 -25.31 49.38
CA ASP A 590 66.87 -23.98 49.86
C ASP A 590 67.80 -24.06 51.06
N ASN A 591 67.47 -24.89 52.11
CA ASN A 591 68.37 -25.12 53.27
C ASN A 591 69.72 -25.64 52.83
N MET A 592 69.79 -26.49 51.81
CA MET A 592 71.10 -27.01 51.33
C MET A 592 71.89 -25.92 50.61
N LEU A 593 71.24 -25.10 49.76
CA LEU A 593 71.87 -23.97 49.15
C LEU A 593 72.38 -22.95 50.16
N TYR A 594 71.60 -22.66 51.20
CA TYR A 594 72.01 -21.83 52.30
C TYR A 594 73.21 -22.39 53.05
N SER A 595 73.21 -23.70 53.25
CA SER A 595 74.36 -24.40 53.89
C SER A 595 75.64 -24.31 53.02
N ALA A 596 75.48 -24.42 51.65
CA ALA A 596 76.58 -24.26 50.71
C ALA A 596 77.18 -22.82 50.76
N LYS A 597 76.34 -21.80 50.79
CA LYS A 597 76.77 -20.40 50.95
C LYS A 597 77.54 -20.18 52.29
N ASN A 598 77.12 -20.80 53.37
CA ASN A 598 77.78 -20.67 54.70
C ASN A 598 79.06 -21.56 54.84
N SER A 599 79.20 -22.62 54.07
CA SER A 599 80.35 -23.48 54.04
C SER A 599 81.57 -22.97 53.28
N GLY A 600 81.53 -21.73 52.85
CA GLY A 600 82.60 -21.06 52.12
C GLY A 600 82.32 -20.81 50.64
N ARG A 601 81.08 -21.08 50.13
CA ARG A 601 80.61 -20.95 48.79
C ARG A 601 81.37 -21.88 47.79
N ASN A 602 81.12 -21.75 46.46
CA ASN A 602 81.69 -22.61 45.47
C ASN A 602 81.72 -24.07 45.81
N CYS A 603 80.64 -24.60 46.40
CA CYS A 603 80.52 -25.98 46.80
C CYS A 603 79.10 -26.53 46.64
N VAL A 604 79.00 -27.86 46.71
CA VAL A 604 77.71 -28.59 46.60
C VAL A 604 77.41 -29.17 47.94
N VAL A 605 76.21 -28.91 48.52
CA VAL A 605 75.74 -29.53 49.76
C VAL A 605 74.51 -30.37 49.45
N VAL A 606 74.48 -31.57 49.96
CA VAL A 606 73.50 -32.62 49.66
C VAL A 606 72.83 -33.14 50.91
N VAL A 607 71.53 -33.32 50.85
CA VAL A 607 70.81 -34.11 51.89
C VAL A 607 69.85 -35.08 51.26
N ASN A 608 69.94 -36.32 51.66
CA ASN A 608 69.03 -37.38 51.28
C ASN A 608 67.69 -37.31 52.01
#